data_d8ee4e42fc615c1655a03d515af0142d
#
_entry.id   d8ee4e42fc615c1655a03d515af0142d
#
_cell.length_a   1.000
_cell.length_b   1.000
_cell.length_c   1.000
_cell.angle_alpha   90.00
_cell.angle_beta   90.00
_cell.angle_gamma   90.00
#
_symmetry.space_group_name_H-M   'P 1'
#
loop_
_entity.id
_entity.type
_entity.pdbx_description
1 polymer ?
#
loop_
_entity_poly.entity_id
_entity_poly.type
_entity_poly.pdbx_seq_one_letter_code
_entity_poly.pdbx_strand_id
1 'polypeptide(L)'
;MSAALQIYYTRFDTVLFKLPLKVQARVESNIDDMGLRLEAFPHYRLTGSNRFRLRVGDYRVIYTFDTARNVIHLLAIGHRREIYRDF
;
A
#
# COMPACT_ATOMS: atom_id res chain seq x y z
N MET A 1 -1.53 -4.68 21.12
CA MET A 1 -2.12 -3.93 20.02
C MET A 1 -2.40 -4.85 18.85
N SER A 2 -3.54 -4.70 18.20
CA SER A 2 -3.89 -5.50 17.04
C SER A 2 -3.34 -4.87 15.76
N ALA A 3 -3.07 -5.72 14.76
CA ALA A 3 -2.71 -5.25 13.44
C ALA A 3 -3.89 -4.49 12.80
N ALA A 4 -3.58 -3.52 11.95
CA ALA A 4 -4.59 -2.77 11.23
C ALA A 4 -5.36 -3.69 10.27
N LEU A 5 -6.65 -3.44 10.12
CA LEU A 5 -7.45 -4.07 9.10
C LEU A 5 -7.00 -3.61 7.72
N GLN A 6 -6.77 -4.55 6.81
CA GLN A 6 -6.34 -4.27 5.45
C GLN A 6 -7.53 -4.45 4.51
N ILE A 7 -7.88 -3.38 3.81
CA ILE A 7 -8.97 -3.41 2.82
C ILE A 7 -8.35 -3.31 1.44
N TYR A 8 -8.55 -4.35 0.63
CA TYR A 8 -7.96 -4.48 -0.69
C TYR A 8 -8.97 -4.06 -1.76
N TYR A 9 -8.67 -2.97 -2.47
CA TYR A 9 -9.51 -2.51 -3.56
C TYR A 9 -9.26 -3.37 -4.81
N THR A 10 -10.28 -3.52 -5.64
CA THR A 10 -10.21 -4.36 -6.84
C THR A 10 -9.01 -4.02 -7.73
N ARG A 11 -8.75 -2.73 -7.90
CA ARG A 11 -7.62 -2.26 -8.70
C ARG A 11 -6.28 -2.74 -8.14
N PHE A 12 -6.13 -2.75 -6.81
CA PHE A 12 -4.94 -3.28 -6.16
C PHE A 12 -4.80 -4.77 -6.42
N ASP A 13 -5.85 -5.54 -6.14
CA ASP A 13 -5.83 -7.00 -6.27
C ASP A 13 -5.59 -7.45 -7.71
N THR A 14 -6.22 -6.80 -8.67
CA THR A 14 -6.08 -7.18 -10.08
C THR A 14 -4.62 -7.13 -10.53
N VAL A 15 -3.88 -6.13 -10.09
CA VAL A 15 -2.46 -6.02 -10.45
C VAL A 15 -1.60 -6.94 -9.59
N LEU A 16 -1.85 -6.98 -8.27
CA LEU A 16 -1.04 -7.78 -7.34
C LEU A 16 -0.94 -9.23 -7.79
N PHE A 17 -2.08 -9.85 -8.14
CA PHE A 17 -2.11 -11.27 -8.47
C PHE A 17 -1.44 -11.60 -9.82
N LYS A 18 -1.11 -10.59 -10.62
CA LYS A 18 -0.33 -10.77 -11.86
C LYS A 18 1.18 -10.67 -11.63
N LEU A 19 1.60 -10.22 -10.46
CA LEU A 19 3.02 -10.07 -10.16
C LEU A 19 3.65 -11.41 -9.78
N PRO A 20 4.98 -11.56 -9.97
CA PRO A 20 5.67 -12.76 -9.50
C PRO A 20 5.41 -13.03 -8.03
N LEU A 21 5.32 -14.29 -7.63
CA LEU A 21 5.02 -14.67 -6.26
C LEU A 21 5.97 -14.06 -5.24
N LYS A 22 7.25 -13.95 -5.57
CA LYS A 22 8.24 -13.29 -4.71
C LYS A 22 7.89 -11.83 -4.44
N VAL A 23 7.41 -11.13 -5.48
CA VAL A 23 7.02 -9.73 -5.36
C VAL A 23 5.76 -9.61 -4.52
N GLN A 24 4.77 -10.48 -4.77
CA GLN A 24 3.55 -10.53 -3.96
C GLN A 24 3.87 -10.70 -2.47
N ALA A 25 4.72 -11.68 -2.15
CA ALA A 25 5.10 -11.94 -0.76
C ALA A 25 5.79 -10.75 -0.12
N ARG A 26 6.67 -10.07 -0.86
CA ARG A 26 7.38 -8.88 -0.38
C ARG A 26 6.42 -7.72 -0.14
N VAL A 27 5.48 -7.50 -1.05
CA VAL A 27 4.45 -6.47 -0.90
C VAL A 27 3.61 -6.75 0.34
N GLU A 28 3.11 -7.96 0.48
CA GLU A 28 2.30 -8.36 1.63
C GLU A 28 3.05 -8.19 2.95
N SER A 29 4.31 -8.60 3.01
CA SER A 29 5.15 -8.45 4.20
C SER A 29 5.33 -6.98 4.60
N ASN A 30 5.54 -6.11 3.62
CA ASN A 30 5.68 -4.67 3.88
C ASN A 30 4.37 -4.05 4.37
N ILE A 31 3.24 -4.47 3.82
CA ILE A 31 1.92 -4.00 4.26
C ILE A 31 1.62 -4.47 5.68
N ASP A 32 1.94 -5.74 5.98
CA ASP A 32 1.76 -6.29 7.31
C ASP A 32 2.59 -5.55 8.36
N ASP A 33 3.86 -5.23 8.03
CA ASP A 33 4.72 -4.44 8.90
C ASP A 33 4.11 -3.06 9.18
N MET A 34 3.61 -2.39 8.14
CA MET A 34 2.93 -1.11 8.30
C MET A 34 1.70 -1.26 9.22
N GLY A 35 0.93 -2.33 9.04
CA GLY A 35 -0.27 -2.58 9.84
C GLY A 35 0.00 -2.82 11.31
N LEU A 36 1.16 -3.36 11.64
CA LEU A 36 1.56 -3.60 13.04
C LEU A 36 1.95 -2.32 13.77
N ARG A 37 2.31 -1.28 13.05
CA ARG A 37 2.78 -0.02 13.64
C ARG A 37 2.29 1.19 12.84
N LEU A 38 1.01 1.19 12.51
CA LEU A 38 0.42 2.16 11.59
C LEU A 38 0.72 3.61 11.97
N GLU A 39 0.59 3.96 13.23
CA GLU A 39 0.80 5.33 13.71
C GLU A 39 2.27 5.76 13.62
N ALA A 40 3.20 4.85 13.88
CA ALA A 40 4.64 5.15 13.90
C ALA A 40 5.31 4.94 12.55
N PHE A 41 4.62 4.32 11.59
CA PHE A 41 5.19 4.01 10.28
C PHE A 41 5.47 5.31 9.50
N PRO A 42 6.60 5.39 8.75
CA PRO A 42 6.89 6.58 7.95
C PRO A 42 6.00 6.63 6.70
N HIS A 43 4.98 7.46 6.73
CA HIS A 43 4.02 7.62 5.63
C HIS A 43 4.44 8.77 4.71
N TYR A 44 4.55 8.49 3.41
CA TYR A 44 4.95 9.47 2.41
C TYR A 44 3.74 9.86 1.56
N ARG A 45 3.27 11.10 1.73
CA ARG A 45 2.10 11.61 1.00
C ARG A 45 2.45 11.95 -0.44
N LEU A 46 1.53 11.64 -1.36
CA LEU A 46 1.63 12.12 -2.73
C LEU A 46 1.31 13.61 -2.79
N THR A 47 2.11 14.36 -3.55
CA THR A 47 1.94 15.82 -3.69
C THR A 47 0.53 16.15 -4.18
N GLY A 48 -0.13 17.07 -3.48
CA GLY A 48 -1.47 17.53 -3.85
C GLY A 48 -2.60 16.52 -3.63
N SER A 49 -2.38 15.49 -2.82
CA SER A 49 -3.33 14.39 -2.62
C SER A 49 -3.40 14.02 -1.14
N ASN A 50 -4.48 13.33 -0.77
CA ASN A 50 -4.59 12.69 0.54
C ASN A 50 -4.13 11.22 0.50
N ARG A 51 -3.54 10.80 -0.60
CA ARG A 51 -3.01 9.44 -0.78
C ARG A 51 -1.54 9.37 -0.42
N PHE A 52 -1.10 8.17 -0.10
CA PHE A 52 0.27 7.87 0.31
C PHE A 52 0.86 6.79 -0.58
N ARG A 53 2.19 6.74 -0.62
CA ARG A 53 2.92 5.72 -1.35
C ARG A 53 3.75 4.87 -0.39
N LEU A 54 3.82 3.57 -0.68
CA LEU A 54 4.73 2.63 -0.05
C LEU A 54 5.64 2.07 -1.13
N ARG A 55 6.94 2.25 -0.96
CA ARG A 55 7.93 1.74 -1.90
C ARG A 55 8.25 0.29 -1.58
N VAL A 56 8.09 -0.60 -2.57
CA VAL A 56 8.48 -2.01 -2.47
C VAL A 56 9.27 -2.37 -3.72
N GLY A 57 10.59 -2.23 -3.66
CA GLY A 57 11.44 -2.42 -4.84
C GLY A 57 11.08 -1.47 -5.96
N ASP A 58 10.81 -2.02 -7.14
CA ASP A 58 10.37 -1.24 -8.31
C ASP A 58 8.89 -0.95 -8.33
N TYR A 59 8.16 -1.39 -7.31
CA TYR A 59 6.71 -1.21 -7.24
C TYR A 59 6.36 -0.15 -6.20
N ARG A 60 5.19 0.46 -6.39
CA ARG A 60 4.63 1.44 -5.45
C ARG A 60 3.21 1.05 -5.13
N VAL A 61 2.92 1.00 -3.84
CA VAL A 61 1.56 0.80 -3.34
C VAL A 61 0.98 2.16 -3.02
N ILE A 62 -0.21 2.44 -3.54
CA ILE A 62 -0.94 3.66 -3.24
C ILE A 62 -2.02 3.31 -2.22
N TYR A 63 -2.04 4.02 -1.11
CA TYR A 63 -2.94 3.70 0.00
C TYR A 63 -3.39 4.95 0.74
N THR A 64 -4.43 4.78 1.53
CA THR A 64 -4.83 5.71 2.58
C THR A 64 -4.95 4.93 3.89
N PHE A 65 -5.01 5.62 5.00
CA PHE A 65 -5.13 4.96 6.29
C PHE A 65 -5.85 5.85 7.29
N ASP A 66 -6.37 5.20 8.34
CA ASP A 66 -7.04 5.86 9.44
C ASP A 66 -6.54 5.25 10.74
N THR A 67 -5.74 6.01 11.51
CA THR A 67 -5.18 5.51 12.76
C THR A 67 -6.23 5.34 13.84
N ALA A 68 -7.25 6.19 13.85
CA ALA A 68 -8.32 6.10 14.85
C ALA A 68 -9.12 4.81 14.69
N ARG A 69 -9.35 4.38 13.45
CA ARG A 69 -10.07 3.14 13.14
C ARG A 69 -9.16 1.94 12.94
N ASN A 70 -7.85 2.17 12.88
CA ASN A 70 -6.84 1.16 12.64
C ASN A 70 -7.08 0.39 11.34
N VAL A 71 -7.20 1.14 10.24
CA VAL A 71 -7.52 0.61 8.91
C VAL A 71 -6.56 1.15 7.86
N ILE A 72 -6.18 0.29 6.91
CA ILE A 72 -5.42 0.66 5.71
C ILE A 72 -6.27 0.34 4.49
N HIS A 73 -6.42 1.31 3.59
CA HIS A 73 -7.09 1.12 2.30
C HIS A 73 -6.03 0.99 1.21
N LEU A 74 -5.91 -0.19 0.63
CA LEU A 74 -4.92 -0.47 -0.41
C LEU A 74 -5.59 -0.24 -1.75
N LEU A 75 -5.31 0.93 -2.35
CA LEU A 75 -6.05 1.44 -3.49
C LEU A 75 -5.52 0.91 -4.82
N ALA A 76 -4.20 0.88 -4.98
CA ALA A 76 -3.57 0.47 -6.23
C ALA A 76 -2.12 0.06 -6.00
N ILE A 77 -1.58 -0.73 -6.93
CA ILE A 77 -0.18 -1.08 -6.97
C ILE A 77 0.26 -1.08 -8.43
N GLY A 78 1.49 -0.65 -8.69
CA GLY A 78 2.04 -0.68 -10.04
C GLY A 78 3.52 -0.39 -10.05
N HIS A 79 4.12 -0.55 -11.23
CA HIS A 79 5.52 -0.26 -11.43
C HIS A 79 5.78 1.24 -11.23
N ARG A 80 6.93 1.59 -10.64
CA ARG A 80 7.30 2.96 -10.29
C ARG A 80 7.18 3.96 -11.46
N ARG A 81 7.34 3.50 -12.69
CA ARG A 81 7.29 4.35 -13.88
C ARG A 81 5.87 4.64 -14.37
N GLU A 82 4.90 3.85 -13.96
CA GLU A 82 3.54 3.88 -14.51
C GLU A 82 2.47 4.27 -13.52
N ILE A 83 2.67 3.92 -12.24
CA ILE A 83 1.62 4.06 -11.22
C ILE A 83 1.13 5.51 -11.06
N TYR A 84 2.00 6.47 -11.21
CA TYR A 84 1.67 7.88 -10.96
C TYR A 84 0.90 8.55 -12.11
N ARG A 85 0.72 7.88 -13.24
CA ARG A 85 -0.07 8.43 -14.36
C ARG A 85 -1.52 8.67 -13.97
N ASP A 86 -2.04 7.86 -13.02
CA ASP A 86 -3.43 7.90 -12.59
C ASP A 86 -3.60 8.58 -11.23
N PHE A 87 -2.52 9.02 -10.67
CA PHE A 87 -2.48 9.68 -9.38
C PHE A 87 -1.52 10.89 -9.44
#